data_9c21f708363a2d9a56027287f92ad4a7
#
_entry.id   9c21f708363a2d9a56027287f92ad4a7
#
_cell.length_a   1.000
_cell.length_b   1.000
_cell.length_c   1.000
_cell.angle_alpha   90.00
_cell.angle_beta   90.00
_cell.angle_gamma   90.00
#
_symmetry.space_group_name_H-M   'P 1'
#
loop_
_entity.id
_entity.type
_entity.pdbx_description
1 polymer ?
#
loop_
_entity_poly.entity_id
_entity_poly.type
_entity_poly.pdbx_seq_one_letter_code
_entity_poly.pdbx_strand_id
1 'polypeptide(L)'
;MKVIIHDLESQYTDMINEKCDRAVAADGKYAPCQGCFGCWTKHPAACFMKDALQQICRIIGQADELVIITKNLYGGYSADIKNVLDRSIGTSTPFSTYRGRQMHHTLRYGKHSLWKVIAYGEISEAEKTTFRYMAERNAVNDGFERSEVSFIEDLSELEGLL
;
A
#
# COMPACT_ATOMS: atom_id res chain seq x y z
N MET A 1 -0.32 -14.42 -3.59
CA MET A 1 0.98 -13.74 -3.43
C MET A 1 0.87 -12.76 -2.28
N LYS A 2 1.81 -12.80 -1.34
CA LYS A 2 1.95 -11.84 -0.24
C LYS A 2 2.98 -10.78 -0.61
N VAL A 3 2.58 -9.51 -0.58
CA VAL A 3 3.46 -8.36 -0.83
C VAL A 3 3.61 -7.57 0.45
N ILE A 4 4.84 -7.18 0.80
CA ILE A 4 5.12 -6.27 1.91
C ILE A 4 5.70 -4.97 1.36
N ILE A 5 5.08 -3.82 1.71
CA ILE A 5 5.63 -2.48 1.49
C ILE A 5 6.02 -1.93 2.86
N HIS A 6 7.24 -1.42 3.00
CA HIS A 6 7.73 -0.97 4.31
C HIS A 6 8.67 0.24 4.21
N ASP A 7 8.69 1.06 5.25
CA ASP A 7 9.62 2.18 5.44
C ASP A 7 10.66 1.90 6.55
N LEU A 8 10.90 0.62 6.82
CA LEU A 8 11.89 0.17 7.81
C LEU A 8 13.32 0.35 7.28
N GLU A 9 14.26 0.51 8.22
CA GLU A 9 15.70 0.54 7.94
C GLU A 9 16.20 -0.80 7.36
N SER A 10 17.34 -0.75 6.68
CA SER A 10 17.92 -1.89 5.96
C SER A 10 18.20 -3.13 6.82
N GLN A 11 18.40 -2.96 8.13
CA GLN A 11 18.59 -4.09 9.06
C GLN A 11 17.41 -5.06 9.11
N TYR A 12 16.21 -4.64 8.72
CA TYR A 12 15.01 -5.48 8.69
C TYR A 12 14.80 -6.20 7.33
N THR A 13 15.65 -5.94 6.33
CA THR A 13 15.46 -6.42 4.96
C THR A 13 15.36 -7.94 4.88
N ASP A 14 16.26 -8.66 5.54
CA ASP A 14 16.29 -10.13 5.48
C ASP A 14 15.03 -10.73 6.12
N MET A 15 14.65 -10.25 7.30
CA MET A 15 13.44 -10.68 7.99
C MET A 15 12.19 -10.45 7.12
N ILE A 16 12.07 -9.28 6.47
CA ILE A 16 10.95 -8.97 5.59
C ILE A 16 10.91 -9.89 4.37
N ASN A 17 12.06 -10.13 3.72
CA ASN A 17 12.14 -10.99 2.55
C ASN A 17 11.76 -12.45 2.84
N GLU A 18 12.02 -12.94 4.06
CA GLU A 18 11.62 -14.29 4.49
C GLU A 18 10.11 -14.44 4.72
N LYS A 19 9.40 -13.33 4.95
CA LYS A 19 7.97 -13.31 5.31
C LYS A 19 7.02 -13.01 4.14
N CYS A 20 7.53 -12.79 2.93
CA CYS A 20 6.71 -12.44 1.76
C CYS A 20 7.27 -12.98 0.43
N ASP A 21 6.41 -13.00 -0.59
CA ASP A 21 6.81 -13.32 -1.96
C ASP A 21 7.52 -12.13 -2.63
N ARG A 22 7.17 -10.91 -2.21
CA ARG A 22 7.75 -9.68 -2.75
C ARG A 22 7.80 -8.57 -1.70
N ALA A 23 8.98 -8.00 -1.48
CA ALA A 23 9.18 -6.79 -0.67
C ALA A 23 9.37 -5.56 -1.55
N VAL A 24 8.86 -4.42 -1.07
CA VAL A 24 9.07 -3.08 -1.64
C VAL A 24 9.49 -2.14 -0.51
N ALA A 25 10.75 -1.76 -0.51
CA ALA A 25 11.24 -0.75 0.43
C ALA A 25 10.80 0.66 -0.03
N ALA A 26 10.11 1.36 0.85
CA ALA A 26 9.76 2.76 0.69
C ALA A 26 10.92 3.63 1.23
N ASP A 27 12.02 3.68 0.46
CA ASP A 27 13.29 4.31 0.86
C ASP A 27 13.48 5.73 0.32
N GLY A 28 12.46 6.30 -0.31
CA GLY A 28 12.47 7.66 -0.84
C GLY A 28 13.32 7.87 -2.10
N LYS A 29 13.98 6.84 -2.64
CA LYS A 29 14.89 6.96 -3.80
C LYS A 29 14.15 6.88 -5.16
N TYR A 30 12.95 7.43 -5.23
CA TYR A 30 12.12 7.45 -6.43
C TYR A 30 11.29 8.73 -6.52
N ALA A 31 10.91 9.09 -7.73
CA ALA A 31 10.13 10.31 -7.96
C ALA A 31 8.67 10.15 -7.49
N PRO A 32 8.04 11.20 -6.96
CA PRO A 32 6.62 11.20 -6.64
C PRO A 32 5.74 11.08 -7.89
N CYS A 33 4.51 10.64 -7.71
CA CYS A 33 3.53 10.54 -8.79
C CYS A 33 3.29 11.93 -9.42
N GLN A 34 3.42 12.02 -10.75
CA GLN A 34 3.23 13.27 -11.51
C GLN A 34 1.76 13.49 -11.95
N GLY A 35 0.85 12.57 -11.62
CA GLY A 35 -0.56 12.68 -12.02
C GLY A 35 -0.77 12.65 -13.54
N CYS A 36 0.14 12.06 -14.31
CA CYS A 36 0.06 12.06 -15.79
C CYS A 36 -0.95 11.04 -16.34
N PHE A 37 -1.45 10.12 -15.50
CA PHE A 37 -2.38 9.04 -15.86
C PHE A 37 -1.91 8.11 -17.00
N GLY A 38 -0.61 8.14 -17.33
CA GLY A 38 -0.03 7.26 -18.34
C GLY A 38 -0.22 5.77 -18.01
N CYS A 39 -0.21 5.40 -16.72
CA CYS A 39 -0.46 4.05 -16.23
C CYS A 39 -1.92 3.57 -16.39
N TRP A 40 -2.84 4.47 -16.73
CA TRP A 40 -4.20 4.11 -17.11
C TRP A 40 -4.35 3.92 -18.62
N THR A 41 -3.58 4.63 -19.44
CA THR A 41 -3.82 4.77 -20.89
C THR A 41 -2.66 4.26 -21.74
N LYS A 42 -1.50 4.94 -21.72
CA LYS A 42 -0.37 4.65 -22.60
C LYS A 42 0.43 3.41 -22.19
N HIS A 43 0.55 3.18 -20.89
CA HIS A 43 1.32 2.09 -20.28
C HIS A 43 0.51 1.38 -19.21
N PRO A 44 -0.58 0.65 -19.56
CA PRO A 44 -1.48 0.06 -18.58
C PRO A 44 -0.75 -0.69 -17.47
N ALA A 45 -1.03 -0.31 -16.22
CA ALA A 45 -0.42 -0.87 -15.02
C ALA A 45 1.11 -0.69 -14.90
N ALA A 46 1.71 0.26 -15.62
CA ALA A 46 3.12 0.58 -15.48
C ALA A 46 3.34 2.11 -15.47
N CYS A 47 4.23 2.58 -14.61
CA CYS A 47 4.61 3.99 -14.62
C CYS A 47 5.59 4.26 -15.78
N PHE A 48 5.54 5.46 -16.35
CA PHE A 48 6.50 5.86 -17.37
C PHE A 48 7.89 6.16 -16.81
N MET A 49 7.97 6.50 -15.51
CA MET A 49 9.24 6.76 -14.82
C MET A 49 9.99 5.44 -14.60
N LYS A 50 11.27 5.45 -15.01
CA LYS A 50 12.15 4.28 -14.98
C LYS A 50 12.93 4.22 -13.67
N ASP A 51 12.22 4.02 -12.58
CA ASP A 51 12.77 3.84 -11.22
C ASP A 51 12.24 2.55 -10.57
N ALA A 52 12.57 2.31 -9.30
CA ALA A 52 12.17 1.11 -8.59
C ALA A 52 10.64 0.89 -8.53
N LEU A 53 9.84 1.95 -8.65
CA LEU A 53 8.38 1.89 -8.63
C LEU A 53 7.72 1.77 -10.01
N GLN A 54 8.49 1.58 -11.09
CA GLN A 54 7.91 1.47 -12.44
C GLN A 54 6.81 0.41 -12.55
N GLN A 55 6.98 -0.72 -11.86
CA GLN A 55 6.07 -1.87 -11.89
C GLN A 55 5.14 -1.97 -10.66
N ILE A 56 5.11 -0.95 -9.82
CA ILE A 56 4.39 -1.01 -8.54
C ILE A 56 2.90 -1.34 -8.69
N CYS A 57 2.26 -0.83 -9.74
CA CYS A 57 0.85 -1.15 -10.03
C CYS A 57 0.61 -2.65 -10.26
N ARG A 58 1.56 -3.32 -10.93
CA ARG A 58 1.48 -4.76 -11.17
C ARG A 58 1.76 -5.56 -9.90
N ILE A 59 2.75 -5.12 -9.13
CA ILE A 59 3.14 -5.77 -7.88
C ILE A 59 1.94 -5.76 -6.90
N ILE A 60 1.35 -4.59 -6.65
CA ILE A 60 0.18 -4.46 -5.76
C ILE A 60 -1.04 -5.15 -6.38
N GLY A 61 -1.29 -4.98 -7.67
CA GLY A 61 -2.44 -5.58 -8.35
C GLY A 61 -2.44 -7.11 -8.42
N GLN A 62 -1.30 -7.76 -8.19
CA GLN A 62 -1.17 -9.22 -8.12
C GLN A 62 -1.13 -9.77 -6.69
N ALA A 63 -1.17 -8.89 -5.69
CA ALA A 63 -1.16 -9.29 -4.29
C ALA A 63 -2.52 -9.82 -3.84
N ASP A 64 -2.59 -11.03 -3.30
CA ASP A 64 -3.75 -11.50 -2.56
C ASP A 64 -3.77 -10.87 -1.16
N GLU A 65 -2.59 -10.73 -0.56
CA GLU A 65 -2.35 -10.09 0.72
C GLU A 65 -1.32 -8.97 0.52
N LEU A 66 -1.72 -7.75 0.85
CA LEU A 66 -0.85 -6.58 0.91
C LEU A 66 -0.63 -6.19 2.35
N VAL A 67 0.62 -6.25 2.82
CA VAL A 67 1.02 -5.79 4.15
C VAL A 67 1.78 -4.49 4.01
N ILE A 68 1.37 -3.46 4.73
CA ILE A 68 2.03 -2.16 4.75
C ILE A 68 2.56 -1.93 6.17
N ILE A 69 3.89 -1.81 6.29
CA ILE A 69 4.54 -1.48 7.55
C ILE A 69 5.00 -0.03 7.45
N THR A 70 4.52 0.80 8.36
CA THR A 70 4.72 2.25 8.24
C THR A 70 4.88 2.93 9.58
N LYS A 71 5.78 3.90 9.65
CA LYS A 71 5.80 4.85 10.76
C LYS A 71 4.49 5.63 10.78
N ASN A 72 3.88 5.76 11.97
CA ASN A 72 2.72 6.64 12.12
C ASN A 72 3.10 8.09 11.85
N LEU A 73 2.33 8.76 11.01
CA LEU A 73 2.44 10.19 10.78
C LEU A 73 1.04 10.81 10.84
N TYR A 74 0.73 11.40 12.00
CA TYR A 74 -0.57 12.07 12.27
C TYR A 74 -1.81 11.19 11.97
N GLY A 75 -1.75 9.91 12.30
CA GLY A 75 -2.83 8.96 12.01
C GLY A 75 -2.90 8.50 10.56
N GLY A 76 -1.74 8.46 9.88
CA GLY A 76 -1.62 8.03 8.50
C GLY A 76 -0.26 7.41 8.17
N TYR A 77 -0.09 7.05 6.91
CA TYR A 77 1.17 6.52 6.39
C TYR A 77 2.28 7.56 6.41
N SER A 78 3.53 7.10 6.52
CA SER A 78 4.69 7.94 6.26
C SER A 78 4.70 8.49 4.83
N ALA A 79 5.44 9.58 4.61
CA ALA A 79 5.54 10.22 3.30
C ALA A 79 6.06 9.25 2.22
N ASP A 80 7.00 8.38 2.57
CA ASP A 80 7.59 7.42 1.63
C ASP A 80 6.61 6.31 1.27
N ILE A 81 5.89 5.74 2.23
CA ILE A 81 4.79 4.79 1.97
C ILE A 81 3.70 5.45 1.13
N LYS A 82 3.29 6.67 1.48
CA LYS A 82 2.28 7.42 0.73
C LYS A 82 2.70 7.60 -0.73
N ASN A 83 3.98 7.89 -0.98
CA ASN A 83 4.51 8.04 -2.33
C ASN A 83 4.44 6.73 -3.14
N VAL A 84 4.72 5.58 -2.52
CA VAL A 84 4.54 4.26 -3.17
C VAL A 84 3.08 4.04 -3.54
N LEU A 85 2.16 4.30 -2.62
CA LEU A 85 0.72 4.14 -2.84
C LEU A 85 0.19 5.10 -3.92
N ASP A 86 0.61 6.36 -3.93
CA ASP A 86 0.24 7.31 -4.99
C ASP A 86 0.71 6.85 -6.38
N ARG A 87 1.84 6.14 -6.47
CA ARG A 87 2.35 5.57 -7.72
C ARG A 87 1.60 4.32 -8.17
N SER A 88 0.73 3.74 -7.32
CA SER A 88 -0.03 2.52 -7.61
C SER A 88 -1.39 2.76 -8.28
N ILE A 89 -1.77 3.99 -8.63
CA ILE A 89 -3.08 4.33 -9.21
C ILE A 89 -3.48 3.47 -10.42
N GLY A 90 -2.52 2.92 -11.15
CA GLY A 90 -2.76 2.03 -12.29
C GLY A 90 -3.23 0.61 -11.92
N THR A 91 -3.41 0.27 -10.63
CA THR A 91 -4.11 -0.93 -10.16
C THR A 91 -5.58 -0.92 -10.60
N SER A 92 -6.13 0.27 -10.80
CA SER A 92 -7.45 0.51 -11.37
C SER A 92 -7.38 0.99 -12.84
N THR A 93 -8.53 1.19 -13.44
CA THR A 93 -8.70 1.73 -14.81
C THR A 93 -9.32 3.13 -14.76
N PRO A 94 -9.30 3.91 -15.85
CA PRO A 94 -10.00 5.19 -15.90
C PRO A 94 -11.54 5.08 -15.88
N PHE A 95 -12.09 3.87 -16.05
CA PHE A 95 -13.53 3.65 -16.07
C PHE A 95 -14.09 3.58 -14.65
N SER A 96 -15.28 4.13 -14.45
CA SER A 96 -15.96 4.13 -13.15
C SER A 96 -17.07 3.08 -13.09
N THR A 97 -17.32 2.56 -11.89
CA THR A 97 -18.41 1.64 -11.59
C THR A 97 -18.97 1.93 -10.20
N TYR A 98 -20.17 1.47 -9.92
CA TYR A 98 -20.74 1.54 -8.58
C TYR A 98 -20.42 0.25 -7.80
N ARG A 99 -19.95 0.42 -6.57
CA ARG A 99 -19.85 -0.64 -5.54
C ARG A 99 -20.75 -0.22 -4.38
N GLY A 100 -21.89 -0.88 -4.24
CA GLY A 100 -22.94 -0.41 -3.36
C GLY A 100 -23.43 0.98 -3.76
N ARG A 101 -23.34 1.95 -2.85
CA ARG A 101 -23.77 3.35 -3.06
C ARG A 101 -22.64 4.31 -3.43
N GLN A 102 -21.42 3.80 -3.59
CA GLN A 102 -20.22 4.60 -3.85
C GLN A 102 -19.70 4.34 -5.25
N MET A 103 -19.25 5.39 -5.91
CA MET A 103 -18.59 5.31 -7.21
C MET A 103 -17.09 5.07 -7.01
N HIS A 104 -16.55 4.07 -7.68
CA HIS A 104 -15.15 3.69 -7.67
C HIS A 104 -14.62 3.47 -9.08
N HIS A 105 -13.33 3.53 -9.27
CA HIS A 105 -12.70 3.06 -10.50
C HIS A 105 -12.84 1.55 -10.65
N THR A 106 -12.97 1.07 -11.88
CA THR A 106 -12.98 -0.36 -12.18
C THR A 106 -11.62 -0.97 -11.90
N LEU A 107 -11.61 -2.09 -11.17
CA LEU A 107 -10.38 -2.80 -10.83
C LEU A 107 -9.78 -3.46 -12.07
N ARG A 108 -8.47 -3.34 -12.25
CA ARG A 108 -7.74 -4.01 -13.35
C ARG A 108 -7.45 -5.48 -13.04
N TYR A 109 -7.21 -5.81 -11.79
CA TYR A 109 -6.76 -7.13 -11.34
C TYR A 109 -7.84 -7.94 -10.59
N GLY A 110 -9.04 -7.38 -10.44
CA GLY A 110 -10.11 -8.04 -9.72
C GLY A 110 -10.08 -7.77 -8.21
N LYS A 111 -10.55 -8.73 -7.42
CA LYS A 111 -10.62 -8.64 -5.98
C LYS A 111 -9.43 -9.34 -5.33
N HIS A 112 -9.04 -8.83 -4.16
CA HIS A 112 -7.94 -9.30 -3.34
C HIS A 112 -8.44 -9.64 -1.93
N SER A 113 -7.67 -10.42 -1.16
CA SER A 113 -8.11 -10.90 0.15
C SER A 113 -7.94 -9.85 1.25
N LEU A 114 -6.70 -9.40 1.51
CA LEU A 114 -6.37 -8.67 2.72
C LEU A 114 -5.47 -7.47 2.47
N TRP A 115 -5.91 -6.30 2.94
CA TRP A 115 -5.12 -5.09 3.14
C TRP A 115 -4.77 -4.98 4.61
N LYS A 116 -3.53 -5.29 4.97
CA LYS A 116 -3.04 -5.25 6.35
C LYS A 116 -2.09 -4.08 6.56
N VAL A 117 -2.30 -3.32 7.61
CA VAL A 117 -1.39 -2.24 8.01
C VAL A 117 -0.83 -2.54 9.40
N ILE A 118 0.48 -2.38 9.55
CA ILE A 118 1.18 -2.39 10.83
C ILE A 118 1.81 -1.01 10.98
N ALA A 119 1.21 -0.17 11.80
CA ALA A 119 1.71 1.17 12.08
C ALA A 119 2.53 1.16 13.37
N TYR A 120 3.74 1.71 13.32
CA TYR A 120 4.64 1.75 14.46
C TYR A 120 4.95 3.18 14.92
N GLY A 121 5.34 3.30 16.20
CA GLY A 121 5.67 4.55 16.88
C GLY A 121 4.48 5.12 17.66
N GLU A 122 4.68 6.30 18.22
CA GLU A 122 3.66 6.97 19.04
C GLU A 122 2.40 7.26 18.23
N ILE A 123 1.23 6.96 18.81
CA ILE A 123 -0.05 7.18 18.17
C ILE A 123 -1.15 7.36 19.21
N SER A 124 -1.92 8.44 19.12
CA SER A 124 -3.09 8.70 19.95
C SER A 124 -4.31 7.89 19.53
N GLU A 125 -5.30 7.73 20.41
CA GLU A 125 -6.55 7.03 20.07
C GLU A 125 -7.35 7.71 18.93
N ALA A 126 -7.27 9.03 18.83
CA ALA A 126 -7.88 9.76 17.72
C ALA A 126 -7.19 9.43 16.38
N GLU A 127 -5.87 9.37 16.37
CA GLU A 127 -5.08 8.98 15.19
C GLU A 127 -5.32 7.51 14.81
N LYS A 128 -5.40 6.59 15.78
CA LYS A 128 -5.76 5.18 15.51
C LYS A 128 -7.11 5.07 14.81
N THR A 129 -8.09 5.88 15.22
CA THR A 129 -9.42 5.92 14.59
C THR A 129 -9.33 6.40 13.14
N THR A 130 -8.59 7.49 12.91
CA THR A 130 -8.36 8.05 11.57
C THR A 130 -7.65 7.04 10.66
N PHE A 131 -6.61 6.39 11.19
CA PHE A 131 -5.83 5.42 10.43
C PHE A 131 -6.66 4.20 10.00
N ARG A 132 -7.45 3.64 10.92
CA ARG A 132 -8.35 2.51 10.58
C ARG A 132 -9.33 2.88 9.48
N TYR A 133 -9.95 4.06 9.57
CA TYR A 133 -10.87 4.54 8.55
C TYR A 133 -10.19 4.73 7.19
N MET A 134 -9.00 5.34 7.16
CA MET A 134 -8.22 5.53 5.94
C MET A 134 -7.82 4.19 5.30
N ALA A 135 -7.31 3.25 6.10
CA ALA A 135 -6.92 1.93 5.61
C ALA A 135 -8.10 1.15 5.02
N GLU A 136 -9.27 1.22 5.68
CA GLU A 136 -10.51 0.63 5.17
C GLU A 136 -10.90 1.23 3.81
N ARG A 137 -10.83 2.56 3.66
CA ARG A 137 -11.16 3.23 2.40
C ARG A 137 -10.17 2.89 1.28
N ASN A 138 -8.89 2.78 1.59
CA ASN A 138 -7.87 2.35 0.63
C ASN A 138 -8.10 0.90 0.18
N ALA A 139 -8.37 -0.02 1.13
CA ALA A 139 -8.71 -1.40 0.81
C ALA A 139 -9.89 -1.49 -0.17
N VAL A 140 -10.97 -0.77 0.10
CA VAL A 140 -12.14 -0.71 -0.80
C VAL A 140 -11.77 -0.17 -2.18
N ASN A 141 -10.96 0.89 -2.26
CA ASN A 141 -10.54 1.48 -3.54
C ASN A 141 -9.70 0.50 -4.38
N ASP A 142 -8.78 -0.19 -3.75
CA ASP A 142 -7.87 -1.13 -4.42
C ASP A 142 -8.44 -2.55 -4.54
N GLY A 143 -9.67 -2.78 -4.07
CA GLY A 143 -10.40 -4.03 -4.29
C GLY A 143 -10.09 -5.15 -3.30
N PHE A 144 -9.55 -4.82 -2.13
CA PHE A 144 -9.35 -5.76 -1.04
C PHE A 144 -10.64 -5.97 -0.24
N GLU A 145 -10.96 -7.20 0.07
CA GLU A 145 -12.22 -7.58 0.74
C GLU A 145 -12.19 -7.30 2.25
N ARG A 146 -10.99 -7.34 2.85
CA ARG A 146 -10.78 -7.09 4.29
C ARG A 146 -9.67 -6.07 4.50
N SER A 147 -9.81 -5.31 5.58
CA SER A 147 -8.78 -4.39 6.08
C SER A 147 -8.50 -4.68 7.55
N GLU A 148 -7.23 -4.79 7.90
CA GLU A 148 -6.74 -4.97 9.27
C GLU A 148 -5.69 -3.93 9.59
N VAL A 149 -5.74 -3.34 10.79
CA VAL A 149 -4.76 -2.36 11.25
C VAL A 149 -4.29 -2.70 12.65
N SER A 150 -3.00 -2.97 12.78
CA SER A 150 -2.30 -3.18 14.05
C SER A 150 -1.43 -1.95 14.37
N PHE A 151 -1.31 -1.64 15.65
CA PHE A 151 -0.46 -0.57 16.14
C PHE A 151 0.54 -1.16 17.13
N ILE A 152 1.82 -0.87 16.94
CA ILE A 152 2.91 -1.31 17.81
C ILE A 152 3.73 -0.10 18.23
N GLU A 153 4.21 -0.11 19.46
CA GLU A 153 5.11 0.94 19.95
C GLU A 153 6.56 0.62 19.57
N ASP A 154 6.94 -0.65 19.67
CA ASP A 154 8.29 -1.14 19.41
C ASP A 154 8.32 -2.12 18.24
N LEU A 155 9.33 -1.99 17.39
CA LEU A 155 9.54 -2.88 16.24
C LEU A 155 9.90 -4.33 16.62
N SER A 156 10.24 -4.62 17.88
CA SER A 156 10.41 -6.00 18.37
C SER A 156 9.13 -6.84 18.30
N GLU A 157 7.97 -6.19 18.29
CA GLU A 157 6.66 -6.86 18.16
C GLU A 157 6.33 -7.26 16.71
N LEU A 158 7.07 -6.70 15.73
CA LEU A 158 6.76 -6.81 14.31
C LEU A 158 6.73 -8.25 13.81
N GLU A 159 7.71 -9.07 14.20
CA GLU A 159 7.86 -10.43 13.70
C GLU A 159 6.64 -11.31 14.00
N GLY A 160 6.02 -11.11 15.18
CA GLY A 160 4.81 -11.82 15.58
C GLY A 160 3.55 -11.44 14.81
N LEU A 161 3.59 -10.34 14.05
CA LEU A 161 2.47 -9.85 13.25
C LEU A 161 2.59 -10.18 11.76
N LEU A 162 3.73 -10.67 11.29
CA LEU A 162 4.01 -11.03 9.90
C LEU A 162 3.75 -12.51 9.62
#